data_676b39f55816bd6152635e8372663636
#
_entry.id   676b39f55816bd6152635e8372663636
#
_cell.length_a   1.000
_cell.length_b   1.000
_cell.length_c   1.000
_cell.angle_alpha   90.00
_cell.angle_beta   90.00
_cell.angle_gamma   90.00
#
_symmetry.space_group_name_H-M   'P 1'
#
loop_
_entity.id
_entity.type
_entity.pdbx_description
1 polymer ?
#
loop_
_entity_poly.entity_id
_entity_poly.type
_entity_poly.pdbx_seq_one_letter_code
_entity_poly.pdbx_strand_id
1 'polypeptide(L)'
;MDPHSSTDPAAKTAAAAQGADPAAKIAAAAQASSSSGKKTLVLGASENSSRYSFLAANRLLLHGHPVVLIGARPGHVLDQPILTNHPALEGIHTVTLYLNPLHQAEYEDYIVGLKPARVIFNPGTENPDFMDRLEAAGVEVLEACTLVMLGADLF
;
A
#
# COMPACT_ATOMS: atom_id res chain seq x y z
N MET A 1 23.98 9.85 30.25
CA MET A 1 23.59 9.80 29.83
C MET A 1 23.12 9.73 29.18
N ASP A 2 22.68 9.74 29.15
CA ASP A 2 22.27 9.65 28.50
C ASP A 2 21.67 9.63 27.98
N PRO A 3 21.37 9.59 28.18
CA PRO A 3 20.63 9.44 27.58
C PRO A 3 20.34 9.47 26.69
N HIS A 4 20.41 9.48 26.74
CA HIS A 4 20.23 9.45 25.87
C HIS A 4 20.01 9.01 25.22
N SER A 5 20.08 8.67 25.56
CA SER A 5 19.79 8.20 24.94
C SER A 5 19.17 7.80 24.60
N SER A 6 18.80 7.76 24.98
CA SER A 6 18.05 7.33 24.60
C SER A 6 17.44 7.40 23.98
N THR A 7 17.40 7.62 23.95
CA THR A 7 16.83 7.83 23.32
C THR A 7 16.65 7.51 22.42
N ASP A 8 16.63 7.35 22.56
CA ASP A 8 16.35 7.07 21.63
C ASP A 8 16.22 6.50 20.64
N PRO A 9 16.42 5.95 21.04
CA PRO A 9 16.36 5.15 19.95
C PRO A 9 15.13 5.16 19.29
N ALA A 10 14.23 5.18 19.95
CA ALA A 10 13.04 5.26 19.31
C ALA A 10 12.99 6.42 18.53
N ALA A 11 13.59 7.28 18.94
CA ALA A 11 13.51 8.40 18.21
C ALA A 11 14.16 8.22 16.99
N LYS A 12 14.98 7.51 16.90
CA LYS A 12 15.55 7.43 15.77
C LYS A 12 14.89 6.85 14.86
N THR A 13 14.19 6.14 15.15
CA THR A 13 13.50 5.66 14.17
C THR A 13 12.72 6.58 13.64
N ALA A 14 12.35 7.38 14.34
CA ALA A 14 11.51 8.20 13.79
C ALA A 14 12.08 9.13 13.02
N ALA A 15 12.93 9.47 13.27
CA ALA A 15 13.23 10.44 12.53
C ALA A 15 13.56 10.13 11.40
N ALA A 16 13.76 9.62 11.32
CA ALA A 16 13.96 9.47 10.28
C ALA A 16 13.48 9.88 9.46
N ALA A 17 13.43 10.14 9.68
CA ALA A 17 12.98 10.41 8.84
C ALA A 17 12.99 11.42 8.72
N GLN A 18 13.34 11.82 9.10
CA GLN A 18 13.15 12.52 8.83
C GLN A 18 12.84 12.86 8.07
N GLY A 19 13.33 13.34 8.25
CA GLY A 19 12.45 13.80 7.65
C GLY A 19 11.67 12.86 7.70
N ALA A 20 11.62 12.59 8.61
CA ALA A 20 10.88 11.57 8.72
C ALA A 20 9.91 11.55 7.71
N ASP A 21 9.98 10.65 6.92
CA ASP A 21 9.00 10.37 5.96
C ASP A 21 7.75 10.01 6.71
N PRO A 22 6.68 10.78 6.60
CA PRO A 22 5.45 10.46 7.33
C PRO A 22 4.90 9.11 6.93
N ALA A 23 5.09 8.71 5.67
CA ALA A 23 4.61 7.43 5.24
C ALA A 23 5.32 6.30 5.94
N ALA A 24 6.61 6.41 6.12
CA ALA A 24 7.35 5.37 6.80
C ALA A 24 6.93 5.26 8.26
N LYS A 25 6.67 6.38 8.91
CA LYS A 25 6.22 6.36 10.28
C LYS A 25 4.86 5.70 10.43
N ILE A 26 3.95 6.07 9.57
CA ILE A 26 2.59 5.51 9.63
C ILE A 26 2.63 4.02 9.37
N ALA A 27 3.39 3.60 8.37
CA ALA A 27 3.48 2.19 8.06
C ALA A 27 4.12 1.41 9.21
N ALA A 28 5.14 1.95 9.83
CA ALA A 28 5.78 1.27 10.93
C ALA A 28 4.85 1.17 12.14
N ALA A 29 4.11 2.22 12.42
CA ALA A 29 3.15 2.19 13.52
C ALA A 29 2.05 1.18 13.28
N ALA A 30 1.56 1.12 12.06
CA ALA A 30 0.52 0.16 11.73
C ALA A 30 1.01 -1.26 11.87
N GLN A 31 2.23 -1.52 11.44
CA GLN A 31 2.79 -2.84 11.59
C GLN A 31 2.97 -3.22 13.06
N ALA A 32 3.38 -2.29 13.86
CA ALA A 32 3.57 -2.57 15.28
C ALA A 32 2.25 -2.89 15.96
N SER A 33 1.15 -2.32 15.49
CA SER A 33 -0.14 -2.51 16.13
C SER A 33 -0.89 -3.73 15.62
N SER A 34 -0.49 -4.32 14.51
CA SER A 34 -1.22 -5.45 13.94
C SER A 34 -0.26 -6.45 13.36
N SER A 35 -0.10 -7.56 14.06
CA SER A 35 0.80 -8.60 13.59
C SER A 35 0.13 -9.50 12.56
N SER A 36 -1.20 -9.50 12.48
CA SER A 36 -1.89 -10.41 11.57
C SER A 36 -2.33 -9.76 10.27
N GLY A 37 -2.21 -8.46 10.16
CA GLY A 37 -2.64 -7.79 8.95
C GLY A 37 -1.67 -7.94 7.80
N LYS A 38 -2.19 -7.79 6.60
CA LYS A 38 -1.37 -7.82 5.38
C LYS A 38 -1.15 -6.39 4.93
N LYS A 39 0.08 -5.92 5.03
CA LYS A 39 0.41 -4.55 4.62
C LYS A 39 0.12 -4.39 3.13
N THR A 40 -0.77 -3.49 2.81
CA THR A 40 -1.33 -3.38 1.47
C THR A 40 -1.08 -1.99 0.89
N LEU A 41 -0.55 -1.97 -0.34
CA LEU A 41 -0.41 -0.74 -1.10
C LEU A 41 -1.67 -0.57 -1.97
N VAL A 42 -2.38 0.53 -1.78
CA VAL A 42 -3.52 0.89 -2.62
C VAL A 42 -2.99 1.86 -3.68
N LEU A 43 -2.94 1.43 -4.92
CA LEU A 43 -2.39 2.23 -6.01
C LEU A 43 -3.53 2.80 -6.85
N GLY A 44 -3.57 4.11 -6.97
CA GLY A 44 -4.70 4.82 -7.54
C GLY A 44 -5.62 5.36 -6.45
N ALA A 45 -5.06 5.66 -5.28
CA ALA A 45 -5.82 6.16 -4.15
C ALA A 45 -6.37 7.56 -4.42
N SER A 46 -7.49 7.87 -3.79
CA SER A 46 -8.16 9.15 -3.97
C SER A 46 -8.89 9.53 -2.68
N GLU A 47 -8.96 10.83 -2.41
CA GLU A 47 -9.79 11.32 -1.30
C GLU A 47 -11.27 11.35 -1.66
N ASN A 48 -11.61 11.11 -2.91
CA ASN A 48 -13.00 11.14 -3.35
C ASN A 48 -13.73 9.91 -2.80
N SER A 49 -14.67 10.15 -1.87
CA SER A 49 -15.34 9.07 -1.17
C SER A 49 -16.22 8.21 -2.06
N SER A 50 -16.46 8.62 -3.30
CA SER A 50 -17.24 7.82 -4.23
C SER A 50 -16.37 6.83 -5.01
N ARG A 51 -15.05 6.90 -4.88
CA ARG A 51 -14.15 6.01 -5.60
C ARG A 51 -13.98 4.69 -4.86
N TYR A 52 -13.88 3.61 -5.64
CA TYR A 52 -13.66 2.30 -5.05
C TYR A 52 -12.35 2.20 -4.28
N SER A 53 -11.31 2.93 -4.70
CA SER A 53 -10.05 2.93 -3.97
C SER A 53 -10.21 3.52 -2.56
N PHE A 54 -11.06 4.53 -2.42
CA PHE A 54 -11.35 5.12 -1.12
C PHE A 54 -12.05 4.10 -0.23
N LEU A 55 -13.07 3.43 -0.77
CA LEU A 55 -13.80 2.42 -0.02
C LEU A 55 -12.89 1.27 0.38
N ALA A 56 -12.01 0.85 -0.52
CA ALA A 56 -11.09 -0.24 -0.23
C ALA A 56 -10.13 0.13 0.89
N ALA A 57 -9.58 1.35 0.86
CA ALA A 57 -8.67 1.79 1.91
C ALA A 57 -9.35 1.77 3.28
N ASN A 58 -10.60 2.26 3.34
CA ASN A 58 -11.36 2.23 4.58
C ASN A 58 -11.60 0.81 5.06
N ARG A 59 -12.02 -0.08 4.16
CA ARG A 59 -12.32 -1.45 4.54
C ARG A 59 -11.09 -2.22 4.97
N LEU A 60 -9.97 -1.99 4.29
CA LEU A 60 -8.72 -2.61 4.69
C LEU A 60 -8.34 -2.22 6.12
N LEU A 61 -8.44 -0.94 6.44
CA LEU A 61 -8.13 -0.48 7.79
C LEU A 61 -9.09 -1.07 8.82
N LEU A 62 -10.37 -1.14 8.50
CA LEU A 62 -11.36 -1.73 9.41
C LEU A 62 -11.09 -3.20 9.65
N HIS A 63 -10.49 -3.90 8.69
CA HIS A 63 -10.17 -5.32 8.84
C HIS A 63 -8.77 -5.54 9.41
N GLY A 64 -8.10 -4.49 9.87
CA GLY A 64 -6.81 -4.62 10.53
C GLY A 64 -5.60 -4.72 9.60
N HIS A 65 -5.76 -4.35 8.33
CA HIS A 65 -4.64 -4.38 7.39
C HIS A 65 -4.01 -3.00 7.31
N PRO A 66 -2.70 -2.89 7.56
CA PRO A 66 -2.02 -1.60 7.37
C PRO A 66 -2.04 -1.21 5.90
N VAL A 67 -2.26 0.07 5.61
CA VAL A 67 -2.32 0.52 4.23
C VAL A 67 -1.28 1.60 3.95
N VAL A 68 -0.78 1.61 2.73
CA VAL A 68 -0.02 2.71 2.16
C VAL A 68 -0.78 3.14 0.93
N LEU A 69 -1.00 4.44 0.77
CA LEU A 69 -1.80 4.97 -0.33
C LEU A 69 -0.91 5.74 -1.29
N ILE A 70 -1.01 5.43 -2.58
CA ILE A 70 -0.33 6.20 -3.62
C ILE A 70 -1.37 6.61 -4.64
N GLY A 71 -1.42 7.89 -4.95
CA GLY A 71 -2.35 8.42 -5.93
C GLY A 71 -1.73 9.53 -6.74
N ALA A 72 -2.53 10.09 -7.65
CA ALA A 72 -2.07 11.16 -8.53
C ALA A 72 -1.92 12.48 -7.81
N ARG A 73 -2.63 12.66 -6.70
CA ARG A 73 -2.62 13.92 -5.94
C ARG A 73 -2.49 13.62 -4.45
N PRO A 74 -1.83 14.51 -3.71
CA PRO A 74 -1.77 14.36 -2.26
C PRO A 74 -3.17 14.53 -1.66
N GLY A 75 -3.36 13.98 -0.49
CA GLY A 75 -4.63 14.04 0.23
C GLY A 75 -4.61 13.04 1.36
N HIS A 76 -5.78 12.69 1.85
CA HIS A 76 -5.91 11.76 2.97
C HIS A 76 -7.13 10.88 2.81
N VAL A 77 -7.02 9.66 3.29
CA VAL A 77 -8.17 8.80 3.52
C VAL A 77 -8.10 8.42 4.99
N LEU A 78 -9.05 8.88 5.78
CA LEU A 78 -8.97 8.84 7.23
C LEU A 78 -7.68 9.54 7.65
N ASP A 79 -6.86 8.91 8.46
CA ASP A 79 -5.60 9.50 8.90
C ASP A 79 -4.42 9.12 8.02
N GLN A 80 -4.66 8.43 6.91
CA GLN A 80 -3.58 7.97 6.07
C GLN A 80 -3.33 8.95 4.93
N PRO A 81 -2.11 9.46 4.78
CA PRO A 81 -1.82 10.38 3.68
C PRO A 81 -1.74 9.64 2.36
N ILE A 82 -2.15 10.31 1.30
CA ILE A 82 -1.95 9.80 -0.05
C ILE A 82 -0.63 10.35 -0.53
N LEU A 83 0.28 9.43 -0.82
CA LEU A 83 1.60 9.78 -1.33
C LEU A 83 1.55 9.87 -2.83
N THR A 84 2.52 10.56 -3.41
CA THR A 84 2.66 10.64 -4.86
C THR A 84 4.00 10.05 -5.25
N ASN A 85 4.20 9.83 -6.54
CA ASN A 85 5.46 9.28 -7.06
C ASN A 85 5.72 7.86 -6.59
N HIS A 86 6.97 7.52 -6.35
CA HIS A 86 7.41 6.15 -6.11
C HIS A 86 8.24 6.11 -4.83
N PRO A 87 7.62 6.29 -3.65
CA PRO A 87 8.40 6.28 -2.41
C PRO A 87 8.98 4.90 -2.13
N ALA A 88 10.10 4.87 -1.43
CA ALA A 88 10.69 3.60 -1.02
C ALA A 88 9.83 2.97 0.07
N LEU A 89 9.38 1.75 -0.16
CA LEU A 89 8.52 1.03 0.78
C LEU A 89 9.10 -0.36 1.02
N GLU A 90 8.82 -0.92 2.19
CA GLU A 90 9.26 -2.25 2.54
C GLU A 90 8.11 -3.05 3.12
N GLY A 91 8.18 -4.36 2.95
CA GLY A 91 7.22 -5.26 3.59
C GLY A 91 5.83 -5.23 3.00
N ILE A 92 5.67 -4.82 1.75
CA ILE A 92 4.36 -4.81 1.11
C ILE A 92 3.97 -6.25 0.78
N HIS A 93 2.90 -6.72 1.39
CA HIS A 93 2.36 -8.04 1.10
C HIS A 93 1.50 -8.03 -0.16
N THR A 94 0.63 -7.05 -0.27
CA THR A 94 -0.36 -7.00 -1.34
C THR A 94 -0.35 -5.62 -1.99
N VAL A 95 -0.43 -5.60 -3.32
CA VAL A 95 -0.72 -4.37 -4.06
C VAL A 95 -2.10 -4.52 -4.66
N THR A 96 -2.99 -3.56 -4.41
CA THR A 96 -4.32 -3.57 -5.01
C THR A 96 -4.43 -2.39 -5.97
N LEU A 97 -4.71 -2.71 -7.25
CA LEU A 97 -4.65 -1.74 -8.34
C LEU A 97 -6.01 -1.13 -8.63
N TYR A 98 -6.04 0.18 -8.71
CA TYR A 98 -7.21 0.96 -9.09
C TYR A 98 -6.89 1.91 -10.25
N LEU A 99 -5.80 1.66 -10.97
CA LEU A 99 -5.42 2.39 -12.17
C LEU A 99 -5.70 1.52 -13.38
N ASN A 100 -6.15 2.15 -14.48
CA ASN A 100 -6.31 1.41 -15.73
C ASN A 100 -4.92 1.06 -16.30
N PRO A 101 -4.85 0.15 -17.28
CA PRO A 101 -3.55 -0.29 -17.80
C PRO A 101 -2.65 0.83 -18.32
N LEU A 102 -3.25 1.86 -18.91
CA LEU A 102 -2.45 2.96 -19.43
C LEU A 102 -1.68 3.66 -18.31
N HIS A 103 -2.32 3.88 -17.18
CA HIS A 103 -1.68 4.54 -16.05
C HIS A 103 -0.82 3.59 -15.22
N GLN A 104 -0.98 2.29 -15.39
CA GLN A 104 -0.14 1.32 -14.70
C GLN A 104 1.29 1.32 -15.22
N ALA A 105 1.49 1.71 -16.47
CA ALA A 105 2.78 1.57 -17.14
C ALA A 105 3.92 2.21 -16.34
N GLU A 106 3.69 3.36 -15.76
CA GLU A 106 4.74 4.06 -15.02
C GLU A 106 5.05 3.42 -13.68
N TYR A 107 4.20 2.50 -13.22
CA TYR A 107 4.38 1.85 -11.92
C TYR A 107 4.84 0.40 -12.02
N GLU A 108 4.92 -0.15 -13.22
CA GLU A 108 5.21 -1.59 -13.36
C GLU A 108 6.56 -1.97 -12.74
N ASP A 109 7.62 -1.25 -13.11
CA ASP A 109 8.94 -1.53 -12.56
C ASP A 109 8.96 -1.35 -11.05
N TYR A 110 8.27 -0.33 -10.58
CA TYR A 110 8.20 -0.02 -9.16
C TYR A 110 7.54 -1.19 -8.38
N ILE A 111 6.40 -1.66 -8.87
CA ILE A 111 5.68 -2.76 -8.23
C ILE A 111 6.51 -4.04 -8.23
N VAL A 112 7.13 -4.37 -9.36
CA VAL A 112 7.99 -5.54 -9.43
C VAL A 112 9.13 -5.41 -8.42
N GLY A 113 9.69 -4.22 -8.28
CA GLY A 113 10.77 -3.97 -7.34
C GLY A 113 10.38 -4.08 -5.89
N LEU A 114 9.10 -3.86 -5.57
CA LEU A 114 8.61 -4.01 -4.20
C LEU A 114 8.54 -5.48 -3.77
N LYS A 115 8.51 -6.39 -4.72
CA LYS A 115 8.45 -7.85 -4.48
C LYS A 115 7.28 -8.21 -3.56
N PRO A 116 6.06 -7.80 -3.89
CA PRO A 116 4.92 -8.15 -3.06
C PRO A 116 4.62 -9.63 -3.18
N ALA A 117 3.90 -10.20 -2.21
CA ALA A 117 3.47 -11.58 -2.32
C ALA A 117 2.40 -11.72 -3.38
N ARG A 118 1.55 -10.71 -3.55
CA ARG A 118 0.49 -10.78 -4.56
C ARG A 118 0.10 -9.39 -5.06
N VAL A 119 -0.50 -9.34 -6.25
CA VAL A 119 -1.08 -8.14 -6.82
C VAL A 119 -2.51 -8.45 -7.22
N ILE A 120 -3.45 -7.61 -6.79
CA ILE A 120 -4.86 -7.76 -7.12
C ILE A 120 -5.23 -6.76 -8.21
N PHE A 121 -5.72 -7.28 -9.33
CA PHE A 121 -6.23 -6.47 -10.42
C PHE A 121 -7.74 -6.36 -10.24
N ASN A 122 -8.18 -5.24 -9.67
CA ASN A 122 -9.61 -5.00 -9.48
C ASN A 122 -10.30 -4.83 -10.83
N PRO A 123 -11.63 -4.97 -10.90
CA PRO A 123 -12.34 -4.85 -12.18
C PRO A 123 -12.00 -3.54 -12.89
N GLY A 124 -11.66 -3.63 -14.16
CA GLY A 124 -11.27 -2.48 -14.97
C GLY A 124 -9.78 -2.22 -15.02
N THR A 125 -8.97 -2.96 -14.24
CA THR A 125 -7.53 -2.76 -14.23
C THR A 125 -6.78 -3.89 -14.93
N GLU A 126 -7.48 -4.87 -15.46
CA GLU A 126 -6.88 -6.06 -16.05
C GLU A 126 -5.84 -5.69 -17.11
N ASN A 127 -4.68 -6.31 -17.03
CA ASN A 127 -3.54 -5.97 -17.89
C ASN A 127 -2.73 -7.24 -18.10
N PRO A 128 -3.08 -8.04 -19.11
CA PRO A 128 -2.45 -9.34 -19.31
C PRO A 128 -0.94 -9.30 -19.39
N ASP A 129 -0.38 -8.32 -20.07
CA ASP A 129 1.08 -8.24 -20.19
C ASP A 129 1.74 -8.02 -18.85
N PHE A 130 1.17 -7.15 -18.02
CA PHE A 130 1.73 -6.90 -16.69
C PHE A 130 1.50 -8.10 -15.77
N MET A 131 0.36 -8.77 -15.89
CA MET A 131 0.08 -9.98 -15.14
C MET A 131 1.14 -11.05 -15.44
N ASP A 132 1.44 -11.26 -16.72
CA ASP A 132 2.46 -12.23 -17.12
C ASP A 132 3.82 -11.86 -16.54
N ARG A 133 4.16 -10.59 -16.57
CA ARG A 133 5.42 -10.12 -16.04
C ARG A 133 5.53 -10.37 -14.53
N LEU A 134 4.44 -10.13 -13.79
CA LEU A 134 4.41 -10.37 -12.35
C LEU A 134 4.54 -11.85 -12.04
N GLU A 135 3.82 -12.70 -12.78
CA GLU A 135 3.91 -14.13 -12.57
C GLU A 135 5.33 -14.64 -12.85
N ALA A 136 5.95 -14.13 -13.89
CA ALA A 136 7.33 -14.49 -14.20
C ALA A 136 8.29 -14.06 -13.08
N ALA A 137 7.93 -13.03 -12.33
CA ALA A 137 8.74 -12.57 -11.20
C ALA A 137 8.39 -13.28 -9.89
N GLY A 138 7.49 -14.26 -9.92
CA GLY A 138 7.14 -15.02 -8.73
C GLY A 138 6.05 -14.39 -7.88
N VAL A 139 5.32 -13.42 -8.40
CA VAL A 139 4.26 -12.74 -7.67
C VAL A 139 2.93 -13.38 -8.00
N GLU A 140 2.12 -13.66 -7.00
CA GLU A 140 0.77 -14.17 -7.23
C GLU A 140 -0.10 -13.06 -7.83
N VAL A 141 -0.85 -13.39 -8.87
CA VAL A 141 -1.72 -12.44 -9.55
C VAL A 141 -3.17 -12.87 -9.37
N LEU A 142 -4.03 -11.97 -8.94
CA LEU A 142 -5.45 -12.22 -8.78
C LEU A 142 -6.26 -11.21 -9.57
N GLU A 143 -7.23 -11.69 -10.34
CA GLU A 143 -8.25 -10.83 -10.95
C GLU A 143 -9.45 -10.91 -10.03
N ALA A 144 -9.61 -9.92 -9.16
CA ALA A 144 -10.63 -9.98 -8.13
C ALA A 144 -10.99 -8.58 -7.67
N CYS A 145 -12.05 -8.47 -6.91
CA CYS A 145 -12.45 -7.21 -6.31
C CYS A 145 -12.06 -7.24 -4.83
N THR A 146 -11.19 -6.33 -4.43
CA THR A 146 -10.72 -6.26 -3.04
C THR A 146 -11.89 -6.12 -2.06
N LEU A 147 -12.88 -5.30 -2.39
CA LEU A 147 -14.03 -5.12 -1.51
C LEU A 147 -14.80 -6.42 -1.32
N VAL A 148 -14.97 -7.20 -2.39
CA VAL A 148 -15.65 -8.49 -2.31
C VAL A 148 -14.83 -9.46 -1.48
N MET A 149 -13.52 -9.48 -1.67
CA MET A 149 -12.65 -10.35 -0.88
C MET A 149 -12.74 -10.04 0.61
N LEU A 150 -12.72 -8.76 0.95
CA LEU A 150 -12.82 -8.36 2.36
C LEU A 150 -14.19 -8.72 2.93
N GLY A 151 -15.24 -8.54 2.16
CA GLY A 151 -16.58 -8.87 2.63
C GLY A 151 -16.82 -10.35 2.82
N ALA A 152 -16.04 -11.19 2.13
CA ALA A 152 -16.19 -12.64 2.21
C ALA A 152 -15.08 -13.30 3.05
N ASP A 153 -14.27 -12.51 3.73
CA ASP A 153 -13.12 -13.00 4.52
C ASP A 153 -12.13 -13.80 3.68
N LEU A 154 -11.93 -13.36 2.43
CA LEU A 154 -11.00 -14.02 1.52
C LEU A 154 -9.74 -13.20 1.26
N PHE A 155 -9.58 -12.06 1.92
CA PHE A 155 -8.41 -11.20 1.70
C PHE A 155 -7.18 -11.69 2.52
#